data_eb006178fb82ebf49cc4a1dc8bfb01ce
#
_entry.id   eb006178fb82ebf49cc4a1dc8bfb01ce
#
_cell.length_a   1.000
_cell.length_b   1.000
_cell.length_c   1.000
_cell.angle_alpha   90.00
_cell.angle_beta   90.00
_cell.angle_gamma   90.00
#
_symmetry.space_group_name_H-M   'P 1'
#
loop_
_entity.id
_entity.type
_entity.pdbx_description
1 polymer ?
#
loop_
_entity_poly.entity_id
_entity_poly.type
_entity_poly.pdbx_seq_one_letter_code
_entity_poly.pdbx_strand_id
1 'polypeptide(L)'
;MKRFYVVLCASLVCAMNVFAQATPASDSKNVDCGSSVTITATPATGFHFVQWEDDATAPATRTITNIKDATLKNYKAIFAADETVIDPSIDPGVDFPVAHGTTLHLTPHTDDDCQEFVHWSDITDPTDPNYAANPRDFEYNGVLPTFTAVFQTKVFTVTATADDNTQGSVTVTPVVP
;
A
#
# COMPACT_ATOMS: atom_id res chain seq x y z
N MET A 1 46.01 35.94 -2.44
CA MET A 1 44.54 36.04 -2.24
C MET A 1 44.01 34.64 -2.19
N LYS A 2 43.70 34.10 -0.98
CA LYS A 2 43.15 32.77 -0.78
C LYS A 2 41.61 32.90 -0.79
N ARG A 3 40.95 32.24 -1.72
CA ARG A 3 39.47 32.17 -1.76
C ARG A 3 39.01 31.07 -0.84
N PHE A 4 38.30 31.44 0.23
CA PHE A 4 37.59 30.49 1.10
C PHE A 4 36.26 30.13 0.40
N TYR A 5 36.08 28.85 0.11
CA TYR A 5 34.76 28.30 -0.25
C TYR A 5 34.05 27.90 1.05
N VAL A 6 32.96 28.59 1.35
CA VAL A 6 32.04 28.19 2.42
C VAL A 6 31.16 27.10 1.85
N VAL A 7 31.38 25.87 2.27
CA VAL A 7 30.46 24.75 2.02
C VAL A 7 29.32 24.89 3.00
N LEU A 8 28.15 25.32 2.49
CA LEU A 8 26.91 25.36 3.24
C LEU A 8 26.40 23.92 3.35
N CYS A 9 26.69 23.27 4.49
CA CYS A 9 26.13 21.97 4.82
C CYS A 9 24.66 22.19 5.20
N ALA A 10 23.74 21.92 4.26
CA ALA A 10 22.31 21.89 4.52
C ALA A 10 22.05 20.68 5.45
N SER A 11 21.91 20.96 6.74
CA SER A 11 21.46 19.98 7.72
C SER A 11 20.03 19.59 7.37
N LEU A 12 19.87 18.43 6.73
CA LEU A 12 18.59 17.74 6.65
C LEU A 12 18.24 17.31 8.08
N VAL A 13 17.46 18.14 8.78
CA VAL A 13 16.85 17.76 10.06
C VAL A 13 15.82 16.71 9.73
N CYS A 14 16.25 15.44 9.74
CA CYS A 14 15.35 14.31 9.85
C CYS A 14 14.62 14.48 11.19
N ALA A 15 13.37 14.95 11.14
CA ALA A 15 12.49 14.95 12.30
C ALA A 15 12.24 13.50 12.67
N MET A 16 13.15 12.92 13.46
CA MET A 16 12.85 11.70 14.20
C MET A 16 11.73 12.07 15.16
N ASN A 17 10.51 11.68 14.82
CA ASN A 17 9.43 11.59 15.79
C ASN A 17 9.90 10.59 16.85
N VAL A 18 10.47 11.10 17.93
CA VAL A 18 10.72 10.33 19.16
C VAL A 18 9.33 10.07 19.72
N PHE A 19 8.70 8.99 19.27
CA PHE A 19 7.55 8.43 19.98
C PHE A 19 8.08 8.10 21.38
N ALA A 20 7.60 8.82 22.36
CA ALA A 20 7.84 8.47 23.75
C ALA A 20 7.44 7.00 23.89
N GLN A 21 8.41 6.15 24.24
CA GLN A 21 8.17 4.71 24.41
C GLN A 21 7.17 4.57 25.55
N ALA A 22 5.89 4.44 25.18
CA ALA A 22 4.85 4.19 26.17
C ALA A 22 5.21 2.86 26.87
N THR A 23 5.02 2.82 28.19
CA THR A 23 5.12 1.56 28.95
C THR A 23 4.24 0.53 28.24
N PRO A 24 4.76 -0.68 27.93
CA PRO A 24 3.96 -1.69 27.24
C PRO A 24 2.66 -1.92 28.01
N ALA A 25 1.53 -1.76 27.33
CA ALA A 25 0.23 -2.13 27.92
C ALA A 25 0.25 -3.64 28.17
N SER A 26 0.03 -4.05 29.39
CA SER A 26 -0.09 -5.47 29.76
C SER A 26 -1.41 -5.71 30.46
N ASP A 27 -2.08 -6.81 30.12
CA ASP A 27 -3.23 -7.34 30.88
C ASP A 27 -2.88 -8.73 31.40
N SER A 28 -3.31 -9.03 32.61
CA SER A 28 -3.08 -10.33 33.23
C SER A 28 -4.34 -10.83 33.91
N LYS A 29 -4.65 -12.09 33.70
CA LYS A 29 -5.79 -12.79 34.31
C LYS A 29 -5.34 -14.09 34.99
N ASN A 30 -5.90 -14.35 36.15
CA ASN A 30 -5.81 -15.68 36.75
C ASN A 30 -6.79 -16.61 36.04
N VAL A 31 -6.32 -17.80 35.67
CA VAL A 31 -7.11 -18.82 35.00
C VAL A 31 -6.94 -20.15 35.70
N ASP A 32 -7.98 -20.96 35.72
CA ASP A 32 -7.94 -22.29 36.36
C ASP A 32 -7.07 -23.26 35.56
N CYS A 33 -6.43 -24.19 36.25
CA CYS A 33 -5.65 -25.26 35.63
C CYS A 33 -6.50 -26.06 34.65
N GLY A 34 -6.00 -26.25 33.43
CA GLY A 34 -6.70 -26.96 32.36
C GLY A 34 -7.68 -26.11 31.55
N SER A 35 -7.90 -24.85 31.94
CA SER A 35 -8.78 -23.92 31.22
C SER A 35 -8.13 -23.41 29.92
N SER A 36 -8.89 -22.60 29.18
CA SER A 36 -8.44 -21.90 27.98
C SER A 36 -8.63 -20.38 28.13
N VAL A 37 -7.78 -19.61 27.51
CA VAL A 37 -7.88 -18.13 27.48
C VAL A 37 -7.73 -17.63 26.05
N THR A 38 -8.55 -16.67 25.69
CA THR A 38 -8.36 -15.94 24.42
C THR A 38 -7.57 -14.68 24.70
N ILE A 39 -6.51 -14.47 23.94
CA ILE A 39 -5.70 -13.27 23.94
C ILE A 39 -5.88 -12.54 22.62
N THR A 40 -5.96 -11.21 22.68
CA THR A 40 -6.16 -10.35 21.51
C THR A 40 -5.14 -9.22 21.53
N ALA A 41 -4.39 -9.10 20.45
CA ALA A 41 -3.52 -7.96 20.20
C ALA A 41 -4.32 -6.90 19.43
N THR A 42 -4.53 -5.73 20.03
CA THR A 42 -5.27 -4.62 19.42
C THR A 42 -4.28 -3.51 19.09
N PRO A 43 -4.02 -3.22 17.80
CA PRO A 43 -3.14 -2.12 17.42
C PRO A 43 -3.70 -0.76 17.87
N ALA A 44 -2.80 0.16 18.20
CA ALA A 44 -3.16 1.58 18.31
C ALA A 44 -3.25 2.20 16.91
N THR A 45 -3.89 3.38 16.81
CA THR A 45 -3.95 4.14 15.55
C THR A 45 -2.54 4.39 15.00
N GLY A 46 -2.33 4.13 13.72
CA GLY A 46 -1.04 4.27 13.05
C GLY A 46 -0.09 3.09 13.25
N PHE A 47 -0.60 1.95 13.75
CA PHE A 47 0.17 0.71 13.90
C PHE A 47 -0.69 -0.49 13.48
N HIS A 48 -0.01 -1.54 13.02
CA HIS A 48 -0.63 -2.84 12.74
C HIS A 48 0.06 -3.96 13.54
N PHE A 49 -0.68 -5.03 13.78
CA PHE A 49 -0.15 -6.25 14.40
C PHE A 49 0.71 -7.00 13.39
N VAL A 50 1.93 -7.35 13.77
CA VAL A 50 2.84 -8.14 12.95
C VAL A 50 2.75 -9.62 13.30
N GLN A 51 3.03 -9.95 14.56
CA GLN A 51 3.07 -11.33 15.01
C GLN A 51 3.08 -11.43 16.54
N TRP A 52 2.89 -12.64 17.03
CA TRP A 52 3.25 -13.02 18.39
C TRP A 52 4.71 -13.47 18.44
N GLU A 53 5.43 -13.10 19.51
CA GLU A 53 6.87 -13.44 19.66
C GLU A 53 7.11 -14.96 19.73
N ASP A 54 6.15 -15.72 20.29
CA ASP A 54 6.21 -17.18 20.45
C ASP A 54 5.63 -17.95 19.24
N ASP A 55 4.83 -17.30 18.37
CA ASP A 55 4.23 -17.90 17.19
C ASP A 55 3.97 -16.83 16.12
N ALA A 56 4.87 -16.77 15.15
CA ALA A 56 4.80 -15.78 14.06
C ALA A 56 3.63 -16.01 13.08
N THR A 57 2.98 -17.17 13.15
CA THR A 57 1.86 -17.52 12.23
C THR A 57 0.50 -17.34 12.86
N ALA A 58 0.44 -17.13 14.19
CA ALA A 58 -0.81 -17.00 14.91
C ALA A 58 -1.48 -15.63 14.61
N PRO A 59 -2.81 -15.60 14.44
CA PRO A 59 -3.54 -14.35 14.21
C PRO A 59 -3.54 -13.47 15.46
N ALA A 60 -3.86 -12.17 15.28
CA ALA A 60 -3.92 -11.19 16.36
C ALA A 60 -4.81 -11.62 17.53
N THR A 61 -5.89 -12.34 17.25
CA THR A 61 -6.72 -13.00 18.26
C THR A 61 -6.53 -14.51 18.20
N ARG A 62 -6.07 -15.11 19.31
CA ARG A 62 -5.87 -16.57 19.42
C ARG A 62 -6.29 -17.12 20.76
N THR A 63 -6.63 -18.40 20.81
CA THR A 63 -7.00 -19.11 22.03
C THR A 63 -5.86 -20.02 22.47
N ILE A 64 -5.41 -19.85 23.71
CA ILE A 64 -4.45 -20.72 24.37
C ILE A 64 -5.26 -21.75 25.16
N THR A 65 -5.08 -23.00 24.83
CA THR A 65 -5.87 -24.11 25.42
C THR A 65 -5.07 -24.92 26.44
N ASN A 66 -5.78 -25.55 27.39
CA ASN A 66 -5.22 -26.51 28.31
C ASN A 66 -4.01 -25.98 29.11
N ILE A 67 -4.20 -24.85 29.78
CA ILE A 67 -3.17 -24.19 30.58
C ILE A 67 -2.91 -25.01 31.83
N LYS A 68 -1.79 -25.75 31.86
CA LYS A 68 -1.40 -26.64 32.97
C LYS A 68 -0.10 -26.24 33.66
N ASP A 69 0.60 -25.30 33.11
CA ASP A 69 1.90 -24.87 33.61
C ASP A 69 1.74 -23.65 34.53
N ALA A 70 2.23 -23.76 35.76
CA ALA A 70 2.24 -22.65 36.72
C ALA A 70 3.27 -21.59 36.45
N THR A 71 4.15 -21.76 35.45
CA THR A 71 5.07 -20.70 35.02
C THR A 71 4.28 -19.58 34.31
N LEU A 72 4.52 -18.35 34.77
CA LEU A 72 3.96 -17.15 34.09
C LEU A 72 4.34 -17.17 32.61
N LYS A 73 3.35 -17.47 31.77
CA LYS A 73 3.51 -17.36 30.32
C LYS A 73 3.27 -15.91 29.94
N ASN A 74 4.29 -15.29 29.38
CA ASN A 74 4.18 -13.94 28.82
C ASN A 74 4.09 -14.06 27.30
N TYR A 75 2.93 -13.71 26.75
CA TYR A 75 2.70 -13.67 25.31
C TYR A 75 2.87 -12.24 24.85
N LYS A 76 3.91 -11.98 24.06
CA LYS A 76 4.25 -10.65 23.58
C LYS A 76 3.78 -10.47 22.15
N ALA A 77 2.91 -9.47 21.93
CA ALA A 77 2.51 -9.01 20.61
C ALA A 77 3.55 -8.01 20.05
N ILE A 78 3.89 -8.15 18.80
CA ILE A 78 4.78 -7.27 18.05
C ILE A 78 3.95 -6.45 17.09
N PHE A 79 4.13 -5.13 17.12
CA PHE A 79 3.44 -4.17 16.26
C PHE A 79 4.47 -3.41 15.42
N ALA A 80 4.08 -2.96 14.24
CA ALA A 80 4.85 -2.05 13.39
C ALA A 80 4.03 -0.81 13.05
N ALA A 81 4.72 0.26 12.68
CA ALA A 81 4.06 1.46 12.16
C ALA A 81 3.39 1.15 10.82
N ASP A 82 2.25 1.79 10.57
CA ASP A 82 1.51 1.66 9.32
C ASP A 82 2.30 2.26 8.16
N GLU A 83 2.23 1.61 7.01
CA GLU A 83 2.78 2.12 5.77
C GLU A 83 1.83 3.16 5.18
N THR A 84 2.39 4.29 4.72
CA THR A 84 1.62 5.45 4.24
C THR A 84 2.09 5.97 2.88
N VAL A 85 3.03 5.27 2.25
CA VAL A 85 3.61 5.69 0.97
C VAL A 85 3.16 4.76 -0.14
N ILE A 86 2.49 5.32 -1.12
CA ILE A 86 2.08 4.66 -2.36
C ILE A 86 2.89 5.25 -3.53
N ASP A 87 3.03 4.48 -4.61
CA ASP A 87 3.66 4.95 -5.85
C ASP A 87 2.98 6.25 -6.34
N PRO A 88 3.75 7.31 -6.69
CA PRO A 88 3.19 8.59 -7.12
C PRO A 88 2.29 8.52 -8.38
N SER A 89 2.41 7.46 -9.18
CA SER A 89 1.51 7.22 -10.32
C SER A 89 0.14 6.64 -9.93
N ILE A 90 -0.13 6.50 -8.64
CA ILE A 90 -1.36 5.92 -8.09
C ILE A 90 -1.95 6.87 -7.05
N ASP A 91 -3.14 7.40 -7.33
CA ASP A 91 -3.92 8.15 -6.35
C ASP A 91 -4.72 7.16 -5.47
N PRO A 92 -4.51 7.12 -4.15
CA PRO A 92 -5.27 6.27 -3.24
C PRO A 92 -6.70 6.77 -2.97
N GLY A 93 -7.08 7.94 -3.45
CA GLY A 93 -8.38 8.57 -3.20
C GLY A 93 -8.56 9.15 -1.80
N VAL A 94 -7.54 9.08 -0.96
CA VAL A 94 -7.54 9.58 0.43
C VAL A 94 -6.16 10.06 0.83
N ASP A 95 -6.11 10.98 1.79
CA ASP A 95 -4.86 11.43 2.40
C ASP A 95 -4.50 10.56 3.60
N PHE A 96 -3.25 10.12 3.68
CA PHE A 96 -2.72 9.41 4.84
C PHE A 96 -2.41 10.37 6.00
N PRO A 97 -2.55 9.93 7.28
CA PRO A 97 -2.89 8.55 7.72
C PRO A 97 -4.41 8.26 7.70
N VAL A 98 -4.76 7.03 7.37
CA VAL A 98 -6.14 6.54 7.39
C VAL A 98 -6.32 5.41 8.41
N ALA A 99 -7.55 5.17 8.85
CA ALA A 99 -7.85 4.08 9.78
C ALA A 99 -7.80 2.72 9.09
N HIS A 100 -7.46 1.66 9.85
CA HIS A 100 -7.61 0.28 9.36
C HIS A 100 -9.08 -0.01 9.00
N GLY A 101 -9.27 -0.78 7.93
CA GLY A 101 -10.58 -1.04 7.34
C GLY A 101 -11.06 0.05 6.38
N THR A 102 -10.29 1.12 6.16
CA THR A 102 -10.59 2.10 5.12
C THR A 102 -10.37 1.48 3.74
N THR A 103 -11.35 1.61 2.85
CA THR A 103 -11.17 1.23 1.44
C THR A 103 -10.43 2.34 0.72
N LEU A 104 -9.28 2.01 0.16
CA LEU A 104 -8.55 2.87 -0.78
C LEU A 104 -9.09 2.61 -2.19
N HIS A 105 -9.32 3.68 -2.95
CA HIS A 105 -9.79 3.63 -4.34
C HIS A 105 -8.61 3.96 -5.26
N LEU A 106 -7.75 2.98 -5.52
CA LEU A 106 -6.49 3.13 -6.25
C LEU A 106 -6.75 3.52 -7.71
N THR A 107 -6.51 4.77 -8.04
CA THR A 107 -6.68 5.30 -9.40
C THR A 107 -5.32 5.54 -10.04
N PRO A 108 -4.93 4.76 -11.08
CA PRO A 108 -3.69 4.98 -11.78
C PRO A 108 -3.78 6.25 -12.63
N HIS A 109 -2.71 7.05 -12.63
CA HIS A 109 -2.62 8.25 -13.46
C HIS A 109 -1.24 8.37 -14.11
N THR A 110 -1.17 9.13 -15.18
CA THR A 110 0.06 9.47 -15.89
C THR A 110 -0.05 10.91 -16.37
N ASP A 111 1.09 11.61 -16.36
CA ASP A 111 1.20 12.99 -16.92
C ASP A 111 1.31 12.98 -18.45
N ASP A 112 1.41 11.80 -19.07
CA ASP A 112 1.48 11.65 -20.53
C ASP A 112 0.08 11.43 -21.12
N ASP A 113 -0.48 12.43 -21.77
CA ASP A 113 -1.79 12.37 -22.43
C ASP A 113 -1.87 11.31 -23.54
N CYS A 114 -0.73 10.83 -24.02
CA CYS A 114 -0.63 9.77 -25.03
C CYS A 114 -0.63 8.36 -24.42
N GLN A 115 -0.71 8.23 -23.10
CA GLN A 115 -0.78 6.96 -22.43
C GLN A 115 -2.17 6.69 -21.83
N GLU A 116 -2.51 5.43 -21.71
CA GLU A 116 -3.71 4.95 -21.02
C GLU A 116 -3.38 3.75 -20.15
N PHE A 117 -4.07 3.64 -19.01
CA PHE A 117 -3.96 2.50 -18.11
C PHE A 117 -4.49 1.22 -18.78
N VAL A 118 -3.79 0.12 -18.59
CA VAL A 118 -4.17 -1.20 -19.11
C VAL A 118 -4.54 -2.17 -18.00
N HIS A 119 -3.63 -2.38 -17.05
CA HIS A 119 -3.85 -3.34 -15.97
C HIS A 119 -2.86 -3.12 -14.81
N TRP A 120 -3.10 -3.85 -13.73
CA TRP A 120 -2.21 -3.94 -12.57
C TRP A 120 -1.27 -5.14 -12.74
N SER A 121 0.05 -4.94 -12.75
CA SER A 121 1.02 -6.02 -12.96
C SER A 121 1.28 -6.89 -11.71
N ASP A 122 0.85 -6.43 -10.54
CA ASP A 122 0.86 -7.22 -9.31
C ASP A 122 -0.24 -8.31 -9.30
N ILE A 123 -1.19 -8.25 -10.24
CA ILE A 123 -2.19 -9.29 -10.48
C ILE A 123 -1.81 -10.06 -11.74
N THR A 124 -1.51 -11.34 -11.60
CA THR A 124 -1.05 -12.19 -12.72
C THR A 124 -2.17 -12.89 -13.48
N ASP A 125 -3.36 -12.99 -12.87
CA ASP A 125 -4.53 -13.63 -13.51
C ASP A 125 -5.38 -12.57 -14.22
N PRO A 126 -5.43 -12.55 -15.56
CA PRO A 126 -6.23 -11.57 -16.30
C PRO A 126 -7.75 -11.76 -16.15
N THR A 127 -8.19 -12.86 -15.53
CA THR A 127 -9.63 -13.09 -15.22
C THR A 127 -10.02 -12.55 -13.85
N ASP A 128 -9.06 -12.12 -13.03
CA ASP A 128 -9.35 -11.44 -11.75
C ASP A 128 -10.07 -10.10 -12.03
N PRO A 129 -11.21 -9.83 -11.36
CA PRO A 129 -11.95 -8.59 -11.57
C PRO A 129 -11.14 -7.32 -11.25
N ASN A 130 -10.10 -7.43 -10.43
CA ASN A 130 -9.22 -6.32 -10.10
C ASN A 130 -8.09 -6.12 -11.10
N TYR A 131 -7.85 -7.06 -12.04
CA TYR A 131 -6.74 -7.00 -13.00
C TYR A 131 -6.70 -5.70 -13.80
N ALA A 132 -7.86 -5.26 -14.30
CA ALA A 132 -8.00 -4.01 -15.06
C ALA A 132 -8.97 -3.02 -14.38
N ALA A 133 -9.23 -3.18 -13.09
CA ALA A 133 -10.11 -2.27 -12.35
C ALA A 133 -9.49 -0.87 -12.25
N ASN A 134 -10.30 0.16 -12.53
CA ASN A 134 -9.92 1.56 -12.40
C ASN A 134 -11.15 2.39 -11.99
N PRO A 135 -11.27 2.81 -10.72
CA PRO A 135 -10.34 2.51 -9.63
C PRO A 135 -10.36 1.03 -9.20
N ARG A 136 -9.27 0.59 -8.56
CA ARG A 136 -9.17 -0.69 -7.86
C ARG A 136 -9.35 -0.48 -6.36
N ASP A 137 -10.24 -1.23 -5.74
CA ASP A 137 -10.46 -1.16 -4.31
C ASP A 137 -9.46 -2.02 -3.54
N PHE A 138 -8.94 -1.47 -2.43
CA PHE A 138 -8.05 -2.15 -1.51
C PHE A 138 -8.39 -1.79 -0.07
N GLU A 139 -8.63 -2.79 0.78
CA GLU A 139 -8.87 -2.58 2.21
C GLU A 139 -7.54 -2.41 2.95
N TYR A 140 -7.32 -1.22 3.50
CA TYR A 140 -6.10 -0.86 4.21
C TYR A 140 -6.07 -1.47 5.61
N ASN A 141 -5.01 -2.18 5.93
CA ASN A 141 -4.78 -2.83 7.24
C ASN A 141 -3.47 -2.40 7.93
N GLY A 142 -2.89 -1.30 7.49
CA GLY A 142 -1.59 -0.80 7.97
C GLY A 142 -0.40 -1.24 7.11
N VAL A 143 -0.60 -2.19 6.19
CA VAL A 143 0.42 -2.66 5.26
C VAL A 143 -0.02 -2.35 3.83
N LEU A 144 0.88 -1.78 3.04
CA LEU A 144 0.66 -1.50 1.62
C LEU A 144 1.50 -2.48 0.79
N PRO A 145 0.89 -3.41 0.05
CA PRO A 145 1.62 -4.17 -0.95
C PRO A 145 2.11 -3.25 -2.07
N THR A 146 3.07 -3.71 -2.85
CA THR A 146 3.48 -2.94 -4.03
C THR A 146 2.38 -3.02 -5.08
N PHE A 147 1.80 -1.88 -5.42
CA PHE A 147 0.89 -1.73 -6.55
C PHE A 147 1.68 -1.22 -7.74
N THR A 148 1.46 -1.79 -8.92
CA THR A 148 2.15 -1.36 -10.14
C THR A 148 1.16 -1.26 -11.29
N ALA A 149 0.89 -0.02 -11.73
CA ALA A 149 0.06 0.26 -12.89
C ALA A 149 0.85 0.10 -14.19
N VAL A 150 0.26 -0.54 -15.18
CA VAL A 150 0.82 -0.70 -16.52
C VAL A 150 0.06 0.21 -17.49
N PHE A 151 0.79 0.99 -18.24
CA PHE A 151 0.26 1.91 -19.24
C PHE A 151 0.71 1.49 -20.64
N GLN A 152 -0.08 1.84 -21.65
CA GLN A 152 0.26 1.68 -23.06
C GLN A 152 0.03 2.98 -23.83
N THR A 153 0.70 3.14 -24.96
CA THR A 153 0.48 4.29 -25.83
C THR A 153 -0.88 4.19 -26.52
N LYS A 154 -1.66 5.26 -26.45
CA LYS A 154 -2.94 5.37 -27.18
C LYS A 154 -2.69 5.38 -28.68
N VAL A 155 -3.53 4.68 -29.40
CA VAL A 155 -3.53 4.67 -30.87
C VAL A 155 -4.80 5.32 -31.37
N PHE A 156 -4.65 6.34 -32.19
CA PHE A 156 -5.79 7.06 -32.80
C PHE A 156 -5.86 6.77 -34.29
N THR A 157 -7.07 6.55 -34.78
CA THR A 157 -7.33 6.41 -36.21
C THR A 157 -7.69 7.75 -36.81
N VAL A 158 -6.92 8.19 -37.79
CA VAL A 158 -7.22 9.37 -38.58
C VAL A 158 -7.77 8.90 -39.93
N THR A 159 -9.01 9.33 -40.24
CA THR A 159 -9.66 9.00 -41.51
C THR A 159 -9.81 10.27 -42.33
N ALA A 160 -9.40 10.22 -43.60
CA ALA A 160 -9.67 11.25 -44.56
C ALA A 160 -10.44 10.62 -45.75
N THR A 161 -11.45 11.33 -46.24
CA THR A 161 -12.28 10.86 -47.35
C THR A 161 -12.36 11.96 -48.43
N ALA A 162 -12.35 11.54 -49.70
CA ALA A 162 -12.76 12.44 -50.79
C ALA A 162 -14.28 12.43 -50.87
N ASP A 163 -14.88 13.57 -51.16
CA ASP A 163 -16.34 13.69 -51.37
C ASP A 163 -16.77 13.04 -52.68
N ASP A 164 -15.88 13.02 -53.69
CA ASP A 164 -16.08 12.34 -54.96
C ASP A 164 -14.79 11.65 -55.38
N ASN A 165 -14.78 10.32 -55.36
CA ASN A 165 -13.61 9.48 -55.70
C ASN A 165 -13.28 9.51 -57.21
N THR A 166 -14.13 10.06 -58.07
CA THR A 166 -13.85 10.25 -59.51
C THR A 166 -13.05 11.51 -59.76
N GLN A 167 -13.08 12.49 -58.85
CA GLN A 167 -12.39 13.78 -58.96
C GLN A 167 -11.04 13.79 -58.22
N GLY A 168 -10.84 12.89 -57.27
CA GLY A 168 -9.58 12.86 -56.53
C GLY A 168 -9.51 11.72 -55.50
N SER A 169 -8.34 11.64 -54.86
CA SER A 169 -8.08 10.71 -53.77
C SER A 169 -7.37 11.41 -52.61
N VAL A 170 -7.56 10.95 -51.41
CA VAL A 170 -6.81 11.40 -50.23
C VAL A 170 -5.96 10.28 -49.67
N THR A 171 -4.81 10.66 -49.12
CA THR A 171 -3.89 9.72 -48.48
C THR A 171 -3.54 10.27 -47.11
N VAL A 172 -3.58 9.41 -46.09
CA VAL A 172 -3.09 9.73 -44.76
C VAL A 172 -1.72 9.06 -44.58
N THR A 173 -0.69 9.88 -44.37
CA THR A 173 0.68 9.39 -44.17
C THR A 173 1.12 9.81 -42.78
N PRO A 174 1.36 8.85 -41.85
CA PRO A 174 1.91 9.17 -40.54
C PRO A 174 3.31 9.81 -40.68
N VAL A 175 3.55 10.86 -39.90
CA VAL A 175 4.89 11.42 -39.74
C VAL A 175 5.39 10.93 -38.38
N VAL A 176 6.43 10.10 -38.42
CA VAL A 176 7.09 9.63 -37.19
C VAL A 176 7.99 10.75 -36.68
N PRO A 177 7.90 11.17 -35.40
CA PRO A 177 8.70 12.23 -34.82
C PRO A 177 10.19 11.86 -34.74
#